data_6cb8c4aa807027c28ee6f81c2b941d4a
#
_entry.id   6cb8c4aa807027c28ee6f81c2b941d4a
#
_cell.length_a   1.000
_cell.length_b   1.000
_cell.length_c   1.000
_cell.angle_alpha   90.00
_cell.angle_beta   90.00
_cell.angle_gamma   90.00
#
_symmetry.space_group_name_H-M   'P 1'
#
loop_
_entity.id
_entity.type
_entity.pdbx_description
1 polymer ?
#
loop_
_entity_poly.entity_id
_entity_poly.type
_entity_poly.pdbx_seq_one_letter_code
_entity_poly.pdbx_strand_id
1 'polypeptide(L)'
;MAPSPGLPYAAQVINGIQDESTTDALVQAAATAPPPMQSRIYQQAAYKALEEGDTDRARQIATDHLQSNARDAVMKRIDFREMTKKAEATRIEDVRQAAARLQSDNEKLDLLLQVANDTQKTNPKLALQVLEDARQITNHRATGYDHFEQQLKVAHAFASVDPARSFEVIDPGISHINELLSAAALLSGFEMNMFRDGEMSMQNGNGLTSTINRYGQELALLARSDFERAETLAGRFQFAETRIMTRMAIVQGLLGTRPAGPTRNNAFISMGDAFIRQN
;
A
#
# COMPACT_ATOMS: atom_id res chain seq x y z
N MET A 1 4.94 -30.51 39.02
CA MET A 1 4.91 -29.65 37.84
C MET A 1 3.59 -29.90 37.16
N ALA A 2 2.65 -28.96 37.21
CA ALA A 2 1.39 -29.05 36.50
C ALA A 2 1.59 -28.72 35.04
N PRO A 3 0.97 -29.42 34.05
CA PRO A 3 1.05 -29.08 32.66
C PRO A 3 0.36 -27.74 32.39
N SER A 4 1.03 -26.87 31.63
CA SER A 4 0.47 -25.59 31.18
C SER A 4 -0.83 -25.82 30.40
N PRO A 5 -1.87 -25.00 30.60
CA PRO A 5 -3.10 -25.11 29.83
C PRO A 5 -2.78 -24.84 28.35
N GLY A 6 -3.07 -25.85 27.51
CA GLY A 6 -2.91 -25.74 26.05
C GLY A 6 -3.69 -24.54 25.51
N LEU A 7 -3.09 -23.85 24.54
CA LEU A 7 -3.74 -22.78 23.77
C LEU A 7 -5.12 -23.27 23.29
N PRO A 8 -6.15 -22.42 23.31
CA PRO A 8 -7.48 -22.80 22.83
C PRO A 8 -7.39 -23.31 21.38
N TYR A 9 -8.11 -24.39 21.08
CA TYR A 9 -8.12 -25.08 19.79
C TYR A 9 -8.21 -24.15 18.57
N ALA A 10 -8.91 -23.02 18.72
CA ALA A 10 -9.00 -21.98 17.70
C ALA A 10 -7.64 -21.31 17.37
N ALA A 11 -6.74 -21.16 18.35
CA ALA A 11 -5.40 -20.60 18.14
C ALA A 11 -4.45 -21.61 17.45
N GLN A 12 -4.66 -22.91 17.68
CA GLN A 12 -3.91 -23.97 16.99
C GLN A 12 -4.31 -24.11 15.52
N VAL A 13 -5.60 -23.93 15.19
CA VAL A 13 -6.08 -23.95 13.80
C VAL A 13 -5.55 -22.73 13.02
N ILE A 14 -5.47 -21.56 13.65
CA ILE A 14 -4.96 -20.34 13.00
C ILE A 14 -3.44 -20.43 12.77
N ASN A 15 -2.68 -20.98 13.72
CA ASN A 15 -1.23 -21.14 13.57
C ASN A 15 -0.83 -22.34 12.68
N GLY A 16 -1.74 -23.26 12.38
CA GLY A 16 -1.52 -24.40 11.48
C GLY A 16 -1.84 -24.10 10.01
N ILE A 17 -2.50 -22.96 9.72
CA ILE A 17 -2.70 -22.46 8.34
C ILE A 17 -1.43 -21.68 7.96
N GLN A 18 -0.38 -22.41 7.63
CA GLN A 18 0.87 -21.82 7.10
C GLN A 18 0.68 -21.45 5.63
N ASP A 19 1.51 -20.55 5.11
CA ASP A 19 1.51 -20.07 3.72
C ASP A 19 1.59 -21.19 2.64
N GLU A 20 1.89 -22.42 3.05
CA GLU A 20 1.98 -23.62 2.20
C GLU A 20 0.66 -24.41 2.03
N SER A 21 -0.44 -23.98 2.67
CA SER A 21 -1.71 -24.70 2.55
C SER A 21 -2.32 -24.53 1.16
N THR A 22 -2.74 -25.62 0.53
CA THR A 22 -3.46 -25.59 -0.76
C THR A 22 -4.89 -25.07 -0.59
N THR A 23 -5.49 -24.59 -1.67
CA THR A 23 -6.90 -24.18 -1.70
C THR A 23 -7.83 -25.24 -1.11
N ASP A 24 -7.66 -26.51 -1.48
CA ASP A 24 -8.53 -27.60 -1.00
C ASP A 24 -8.35 -27.87 0.50
N ALA A 25 -7.12 -27.77 1.02
CA ALA A 25 -6.88 -27.89 2.46
C ALA A 25 -7.59 -26.78 3.25
N LEU A 26 -7.58 -25.55 2.74
CA LEU A 26 -8.29 -24.42 3.34
C LEU A 26 -9.82 -24.59 3.28
N VAL A 27 -10.36 -25.09 2.19
CA VAL A 27 -11.80 -25.38 2.05
C VAL A 27 -12.23 -26.45 3.05
N GLN A 28 -11.45 -27.53 3.22
CA GLN A 28 -11.74 -28.57 4.22
C GLN A 28 -11.64 -28.00 5.66
N ALA A 29 -10.63 -27.20 5.95
CA ALA A 29 -10.50 -26.54 7.25
C ALA A 29 -11.69 -25.61 7.55
N ALA A 30 -12.17 -24.87 6.54
CA ALA A 30 -13.32 -24.00 6.67
C ALA A 30 -14.61 -24.79 6.99
N ALA A 31 -14.82 -25.94 6.35
CA ALA A 31 -16.00 -26.77 6.56
C ALA A 31 -16.10 -27.30 7.99
N THR A 32 -14.97 -27.52 8.67
CA THR A 32 -14.90 -28.05 10.04
C THR A 32 -14.71 -26.94 11.11
N ALA A 33 -14.48 -25.71 10.71
CA ALA A 33 -14.22 -24.58 11.61
C ALA A 33 -15.50 -24.10 12.32
N PRO A 34 -15.38 -23.47 13.50
CA PRO A 34 -16.50 -22.80 14.15
C PRO A 34 -17.12 -21.72 13.25
N PRO A 35 -18.47 -21.51 13.28
CA PRO A 35 -19.18 -20.59 12.38
C PRO A 35 -18.57 -19.19 12.25
N PRO A 36 -18.09 -18.52 13.33
CA PRO A 36 -17.51 -17.17 13.21
C PRO A 36 -16.19 -17.13 12.45
N MET A 37 -15.53 -18.29 12.26
CA MET A 37 -14.24 -18.39 11.56
C MET A 37 -14.38 -18.88 10.11
N GLN A 38 -15.47 -19.56 9.79
CA GLN A 38 -15.69 -20.17 8.47
C GLN A 38 -15.54 -19.16 7.34
N SER A 39 -16.22 -18.01 7.43
CA SER A 39 -16.20 -16.98 6.40
C SER A 39 -14.77 -16.46 6.14
N ARG A 40 -13.96 -16.30 7.19
CA ARG A 40 -12.57 -15.84 7.07
C ARG A 40 -11.69 -16.88 6.39
N ILE A 41 -11.86 -18.17 6.72
CA ILE A 41 -11.07 -19.25 6.13
C ILE A 41 -11.48 -19.47 4.67
N TYR A 42 -12.79 -19.42 4.34
CA TYR A 42 -13.24 -19.44 2.94
C TYR A 42 -12.72 -18.26 2.14
N GLN A 43 -12.63 -17.07 2.74
CA GLN A 43 -12.02 -15.92 2.07
C GLN A 43 -10.53 -16.15 1.78
N GLN A 44 -9.79 -16.73 2.72
CA GLN A 44 -8.39 -17.14 2.49
C GLN A 44 -8.28 -18.20 1.41
N ALA A 45 -9.16 -19.22 1.42
CA ALA A 45 -9.20 -20.26 0.38
C ALA A 45 -9.45 -19.67 -1.01
N ALA A 46 -10.36 -18.69 -1.12
CA ALA A 46 -10.62 -18.01 -2.38
C ALA A 46 -9.40 -17.20 -2.86
N TYR A 47 -8.68 -16.51 -1.95
CA TYR A 47 -7.45 -15.82 -2.31
C TYR A 47 -6.34 -16.80 -2.70
N LYS A 48 -6.23 -17.94 -2.03
CA LYS A 48 -5.26 -18.98 -2.38
C LYS A 48 -5.52 -19.58 -3.76
N ALA A 49 -6.79 -19.85 -4.10
CA ALA A 49 -7.18 -20.26 -5.45
C ALA A 49 -6.76 -19.23 -6.51
N LEU A 50 -6.89 -17.95 -6.19
CA LEU A 50 -6.37 -16.89 -7.07
C LEU A 50 -4.85 -16.96 -7.21
N GLU A 51 -4.08 -17.17 -6.14
CA GLU A 51 -2.62 -17.34 -6.20
C GLU A 51 -2.23 -18.55 -7.05
N GLU A 52 -2.94 -19.66 -6.90
CA GLU A 52 -2.77 -20.90 -7.69
C GLU A 52 -3.22 -20.72 -9.16
N GLY A 53 -3.85 -19.58 -9.50
CA GLY A 53 -4.28 -19.24 -10.85
C GLY A 53 -5.66 -19.79 -11.23
N ASP A 54 -6.37 -20.41 -10.31
CA ASP A 54 -7.70 -20.97 -10.50
C ASP A 54 -8.80 -19.95 -10.15
N THR A 55 -9.10 -19.07 -11.12
CA THR A 55 -10.12 -18.02 -10.96
C THR A 55 -11.52 -18.57 -10.85
N ASP A 56 -11.81 -19.71 -11.51
CA ASP A 56 -13.14 -20.35 -11.47
C ASP A 56 -13.40 -20.92 -10.07
N ARG A 57 -12.40 -21.58 -9.51
CA ARG A 57 -12.47 -22.10 -8.13
C ARG A 57 -12.63 -20.99 -7.10
N ALA A 58 -11.88 -19.89 -7.25
CA ALA A 58 -12.03 -18.72 -6.38
C ALA A 58 -13.44 -18.13 -6.44
N ARG A 59 -14.01 -18.03 -7.64
CA ARG A 59 -15.38 -17.54 -7.87
C ARG A 59 -16.42 -18.46 -7.24
N GLN A 60 -16.26 -19.77 -7.39
CA GLN A 60 -17.13 -20.75 -6.77
C GLN A 60 -17.12 -20.63 -5.24
N ILE A 61 -15.94 -20.60 -4.63
CA ILE A 61 -15.79 -20.44 -3.17
C ILE A 61 -16.45 -19.15 -2.70
N ALA A 62 -16.24 -18.04 -3.41
CA ALA A 62 -16.83 -16.74 -3.06
C ALA A 62 -18.36 -16.77 -3.16
N THR A 63 -18.91 -17.42 -4.17
CA THR A 63 -20.37 -17.47 -4.40
C THR A 63 -21.05 -18.39 -3.38
N ASP A 64 -20.46 -19.54 -3.09
CA ASP A 64 -21.10 -20.60 -2.28
C ASP A 64 -20.95 -20.33 -0.78
N HIS A 65 -19.87 -19.68 -0.34
CA HIS A 65 -19.51 -19.64 1.08
C HIS A 65 -19.34 -18.21 1.67
N LEU A 66 -19.26 -17.16 0.83
CA LEU A 66 -19.07 -15.80 1.32
C LEU A 66 -20.34 -14.94 1.16
N GLN A 67 -20.55 -14.05 2.14
CA GLN A 67 -21.69 -13.13 2.13
C GLN A 67 -21.23 -11.69 1.99
N SER A 68 -22.09 -10.88 1.36
CA SER A 68 -21.96 -9.41 1.27
C SER A 68 -20.53 -8.91 0.98
N ASN A 69 -19.99 -8.09 1.85
CA ASN A 69 -18.71 -7.40 1.66
C ASN A 69 -17.51 -8.33 1.39
N ALA A 70 -17.46 -9.53 2.02
CA ALA A 70 -16.39 -10.49 1.81
C ALA A 70 -16.44 -11.09 0.40
N ARG A 71 -17.64 -11.42 -0.08
CA ARG A 71 -17.86 -11.90 -1.45
C ARG A 71 -17.48 -10.81 -2.47
N ASP A 72 -17.98 -9.59 -2.26
CA ASP A 72 -17.72 -8.47 -3.18
C ASP A 72 -16.22 -8.15 -3.26
N ALA A 73 -15.49 -8.22 -2.16
CA ALA A 73 -14.04 -8.04 -2.14
C ALA A 73 -13.31 -9.12 -2.96
N VAL A 74 -13.70 -10.39 -2.81
CA VAL A 74 -13.12 -11.50 -3.59
C VAL A 74 -13.50 -11.38 -5.06
N MET A 75 -14.78 -11.09 -5.39
CA MET A 75 -15.23 -10.92 -6.78
C MET A 75 -14.49 -9.79 -7.49
N LYS A 76 -14.34 -8.64 -6.85
CA LYS A 76 -13.51 -7.54 -7.39
C LYS A 76 -12.10 -8.01 -7.71
N ARG A 77 -11.49 -8.81 -6.84
CA ARG A 77 -10.13 -9.31 -7.05
C ARG A 77 -10.06 -10.37 -8.17
N ILE A 78 -11.12 -11.19 -8.34
CA ILE A 78 -11.26 -12.12 -9.48
C ILE A 78 -11.34 -11.33 -10.79
N ASP A 79 -12.25 -10.35 -10.86
CA ASP A 79 -12.42 -9.53 -12.06
C ASP A 79 -11.11 -8.82 -12.44
N PHE A 80 -10.40 -8.30 -11.46
CA PHE A 80 -9.06 -7.73 -11.61
C PHE A 80 -8.07 -8.72 -12.21
N ARG A 81 -8.04 -9.96 -11.72
CA ARG A 81 -7.09 -10.97 -12.20
C ARG A 81 -7.44 -11.50 -13.59
N GLU A 82 -8.72 -11.60 -13.94
CA GLU A 82 -9.15 -11.93 -15.30
C GLU A 82 -8.79 -10.83 -16.29
N MET A 83 -8.92 -9.57 -15.87
CA MET A 83 -8.43 -8.44 -16.68
C MET A 83 -6.92 -8.50 -16.86
N THR A 84 -6.15 -8.93 -15.86
CA THR A 84 -4.68 -9.06 -15.93
C THR A 84 -4.22 -10.27 -16.72
N LYS A 85 -4.91 -11.42 -16.66
CA LYS A 85 -4.62 -12.56 -17.57
C LYS A 85 -4.87 -12.22 -19.04
N LYS A 86 -5.82 -11.32 -19.32
CA LYS A 86 -5.94 -10.69 -20.63
C LYS A 86 -4.81 -9.69 -20.89
N ALA A 87 -4.07 -9.22 -19.90
CA ALA A 87 -3.06 -8.18 -19.98
C ALA A 87 -1.74 -8.63 -20.64
N GLU A 88 -1.44 -9.91 -20.77
CA GLU A 88 -0.36 -10.38 -21.64
C GLU A 88 -0.62 -10.07 -23.13
N ALA A 89 -1.90 -9.86 -23.49
CA ALA A 89 -2.36 -9.36 -24.80
C ALA A 89 -3.02 -7.97 -24.71
N THR A 90 -3.01 -7.32 -23.53
CA THR A 90 -3.81 -6.11 -23.27
C THR A 90 -3.08 -4.90 -23.80
N ARG A 91 -3.78 -4.13 -24.63
CA ARG A 91 -3.34 -2.82 -25.10
C ARG A 91 -3.67 -1.79 -24.04
N ILE A 92 -2.90 -0.71 -24.00
CA ILE A 92 -3.16 0.42 -23.09
C ILE A 92 -4.60 0.97 -23.24
N GLU A 93 -5.15 0.92 -24.45
CA GLU A 93 -6.50 1.36 -24.74
C GLU A 93 -7.57 0.56 -23.99
N ASP A 94 -7.37 -0.75 -23.83
CA ASP A 94 -8.31 -1.62 -23.11
C ASP A 94 -8.30 -1.26 -21.61
N VAL A 95 -7.11 -0.95 -21.05
CA VAL A 95 -6.96 -0.49 -19.66
C VAL A 95 -7.65 0.86 -19.47
N ARG A 96 -7.43 1.81 -20.38
CA ARG A 96 -8.08 3.13 -20.35
C ARG A 96 -9.59 3.02 -20.47
N GLN A 97 -10.08 2.14 -21.34
CA GLN A 97 -11.53 1.91 -21.48
C GLN A 97 -12.12 1.31 -20.20
N ALA A 98 -11.41 0.39 -19.54
CA ALA A 98 -11.85 -0.17 -18.27
C ALA A 98 -11.86 0.90 -17.16
N ALA A 99 -10.81 1.72 -17.07
CA ALA A 99 -10.74 2.82 -16.13
C ALA A 99 -11.85 3.87 -16.36
N ALA A 100 -12.18 4.16 -17.62
CA ALA A 100 -13.25 5.11 -17.97
C ALA A 100 -14.66 4.66 -17.53
N ARG A 101 -14.88 3.37 -17.29
CA ARG A 101 -16.14 2.83 -16.77
C ARG A 101 -16.30 3.01 -15.26
N LEU A 102 -15.21 3.29 -14.55
CA LEU A 102 -15.21 3.51 -13.11
C LEU A 102 -15.64 4.95 -12.82
N GLN A 103 -16.39 5.14 -11.73
CA GLN A 103 -16.94 6.46 -11.40
C GLN A 103 -16.01 7.29 -10.51
N SER A 104 -15.23 6.61 -9.68
CA SER A 104 -14.37 7.25 -8.68
C SER A 104 -12.90 7.25 -9.15
N ASP A 105 -12.20 8.36 -8.91
CA ASP A 105 -10.78 8.46 -9.22
C ASP A 105 -9.94 7.51 -8.35
N ASN A 106 -10.39 7.17 -7.15
CA ASN A 106 -9.78 6.12 -6.32
C ASN A 106 -9.84 4.75 -7.00
N GLU A 107 -11.01 4.36 -7.52
CA GLU A 107 -11.17 3.08 -8.20
C GLU A 107 -10.33 3.02 -9.49
N LYS A 108 -10.28 4.12 -10.24
CA LYS A 108 -9.42 4.23 -11.44
C LYS A 108 -7.95 4.08 -11.07
N LEU A 109 -7.53 4.78 -10.01
CA LEU A 109 -6.15 4.73 -9.52
C LEU A 109 -5.77 3.31 -9.07
N ASP A 110 -6.62 2.66 -8.26
CA ASP A 110 -6.38 1.30 -7.78
C ASP A 110 -6.30 0.30 -8.97
N LEU A 111 -7.15 0.45 -9.99
CA LEU A 111 -7.08 -0.33 -11.23
C LEU A 111 -5.73 -0.14 -11.93
N LEU A 112 -5.35 1.10 -12.18
CA LEU A 112 -4.11 1.42 -12.90
C LEU A 112 -2.88 0.91 -12.14
N LEU A 113 -2.81 1.12 -10.82
CA LEU A 113 -1.71 0.64 -10.00
C LEU A 113 -1.62 -0.89 -9.99
N GLN A 114 -2.76 -1.59 -9.95
CA GLN A 114 -2.79 -3.04 -10.03
C GLN A 114 -2.27 -3.55 -11.38
N VAL A 115 -2.78 -2.99 -12.50
CA VAL A 115 -2.31 -3.38 -13.84
C VAL A 115 -0.82 -3.11 -14.01
N ALA A 116 -0.33 -1.95 -13.51
CA ALA A 116 1.09 -1.63 -13.56
C ALA A 116 1.93 -2.66 -12.79
N ASN A 117 1.51 -3.01 -11.56
CA ASN A 117 2.19 -4.00 -10.74
C ASN A 117 2.25 -5.38 -11.42
N ASP A 118 1.13 -5.84 -11.99
CA ASP A 118 1.03 -7.15 -12.62
C ASP A 118 1.80 -7.23 -13.95
N THR A 119 2.00 -6.09 -14.63
CA THR A 119 2.68 -6.02 -15.93
C THR A 119 4.13 -5.56 -15.85
N GLN A 120 4.61 -5.06 -14.70
CA GLN A 120 5.97 -4.49 -14.58
C GLN A 120 7.09 -5.45 -15.02
N LYS A 121 6.94 -6.77 -14.78
CA LYS A 121 7.94 -7.78 -15.16
C LYS A 121 7.75 -8.30 -16.58
N THR A 122 6.51 -8.41 -17.06
CA THR A 122 6.17 -9.01 -18.36
C THR A 122 6.09 -7.99 -19.49
N ASN A 123 5.57 -6.80 -19.19
CA ASN A 123 5.46 -5.70 -20.14
C ASN A 123 5.75 -4.34 -19.48
N PRO A 124 7.03 -4.01 -19.19
CA PRO A 124 7.40 -2.78 -18.49
C PRO A 124 7.00 -1.51 -19.25
N LYS A 125 6.86 -1.56 -20.58
CA LYS A 125 6.37 -0.42 -21.37
C LYS A 125 4.91 -0.12 -21.06
N LEU A 126 4.07 -1.15 -20.99
CA LEU A 126 2.67 -1.00 -20.61
C LEU A 126 2.57 -0.50 -19.16
N ALA A 127 3.35 -1.07 -18.24
CA ALA A 127 3.39 -0.63 -16.86
C ALA A 127 3.72 0.87 -16.74
N LEU A 128 4.73 1.37 -17.47
CA LEU A 128 5.06 2.80 -17.50
C LEU A 128 3.91 3.66 -18.05
N GLN A 129 3.25 3.24 -19.12
CA GLN A 129 2.13 3.98 -19.69
C GLN A 129 0.95 4.07 -18.71
N VAL A 130 0.63 2.97 -18.05
CA VAL A 130 -0.44 2.90 -17.05
C VAL A 130 -0.11 3.73 -15.82
N LEU A 131 1.16 3.74 -15.37
CA LEU A 131 1.61 4.60 -14.27
C LEU A 131 1.57 6.08 -14.64
N GLU A 132 1.83 6.43 -15.89
CA GLU A 132 1.68 7.81 -16.34
C GLU A 132 0.21 8.26 -16.33
N ASP A 133 -0.72 7.39 -16.72
CA ASP A 133 -2.15 7.64 -16.60
C ASP A 133 -2.57 7.78 -15.11
N ALA A 134 -2.04 6.94 -14.22
CA ALA A 134 -2.25 7.04 -12.78
C ALA A 134 -1.69 8.37 -12.21
N ARG A 135 -0.51 8.79 -12.67
CA ARG A 135 0.08 10.08 -12.31
C ARG A 135 -0.83 11.24 -12.70
N GLN A 136 -1.44 11.21 -13.90
CA GLN A 136 -2.34 12.27 -14.33
C GLN A 136 -3.55 12.43 -13.40
N ILE A 137 -4.09 11.33 -12.87
CA ILE A 137 -5.19 11.38 -11.90
C ILE A 137 -4.75 12.08 -10.61
N THR A 138 -3.51 11.86 -10.16
CA THR A 138 -3.00 12.42 -8.90
C THR A 138 -2.23 13.74 -9.06
N ASN A 139 -2.03 14.22 -10.29
CA ASN A 139 -1.24 15.43 -10.60
C ASN A 139 -2.04 16.71 -10.35
N HIS A 140 -2.59 16.86 -9.15
CA HIS A 140 -3.24 18.07 -8.69
C HIS A 140 -2.81 18.37 -7.26
N ARG A 141 -3.01 19.63 -6.83
CA ARG A 141 -2.68 20.03 -5.47
C ARG A 141 -3.53 19.24 -4.48
N ALA A 142 -2.90 18.62 -3.49
CA ALA A 142 -3.58 17.85 -2.48
C ALA A 142 -4.52 18.76 -1.66
N THR A 143 -5.80 18.39 -1.58
CA THR A 143 -6.82 19.08 -0.76
C THR A 143 -7.08 18.35 0.57
N GLY A 144 -6.43 17.20 0.78
CA GLY A 144 -6.51 16.38 1.98
C GLY A 144 -5.37 15.37 2.05
N TYR A 145 -5.26 14.69 3.18
CA TYR A 145 -4.21 13.68 3.39
C TYR A 145 -4.34 12.49 2.44
N ASP A 146 -5.56 12.14 2.04
CA ASP A 146 -5.80 11.04 1.09
C ASP A 146 -5.14 11.29 -0.26
N HIS A 147 -5.06 12.55 -0.71
CA HIS A 147 -4.37 12.89 -1.96
C HIS A 147 -2.86 12.70 -1.87
N PHE A 148 -2.24 13.04 -0.73
CA PHE A 148 -0.83 12.73 -0.51
C PHE A 148 -0.60 11.21 -0.51
N GLU A 149 -1.50 10.43 0.06
CA GLU A 149 -1.42 8.98 0.02
C GLU A 149 -1.52 8.43 -1.39
N GLN A 150 -2.42 8.96 -2.21
CA GLN A 150 -2.54 8.58 -3.63
C GLN A 150 -1.27 8.92 -4.41
N GLN A 151 -0.71 10.11 -4.22
CA GLN A 151 0.57 10.50 -4.84
C GLN A 151 1.71 9.57 -4.42
N LEU A 152 1.80 9.22 -3.13
CA LEU A 152 2.80 8.28 -2.64
C LEU A 152 2.61 6.86 -3.18
N LYS A 153 1.38 6.37 -3.35
CA LYS A 153 1.11 5.09 -4.02
C LYS A 153 1.64 5.07 -5.45
N VAL A 154 1.43 6.16 -6.20
CA VAL A 154 1.94 6.30 -7.58
C VAL A 154 3.47 6.37 -7.58
N ALA A 155 4.07 7.15 -6.67
CA ALA A 155 5.51 7.23 -6.54
C ALA A 155 6.12 5.87 -6.21
N HIS A 156 5.52 5.14 -5.27
CA HIS A 156 5.94 3.79 -4.90
C HIS A 156 5.92 2.82 -6.09
N ALA A 157 4.85 2.85 -6.87
CA ALA A 157 4.74 2.01 -8.06
C ALA A 157 5.81 2.36 -9.12
N PHE A 158 6.10 3.65 -9.31
CA PHE A 158 7.20 4.08 -10.18
C PHE A 158 8.57 3.64 -9.66
N ALA A 159 8.79 3.58 -8.34
CA ALA A 159 10.09 3.25 -7.77
C ALA A 159 10.65 1.92 -8.27
N SER A 160 9.79 0.96 -8.60
CA SER A 160 10.17 -0.37 -9.12
C SER A 160 10.38 -0.41 -10.64
N VAL A 161 9.84 0.55 -11.40
CA VAL A 161 9.84 0.55 -12.87
C VAL A 161 10.73 1.66 -13.42
N ASP A 162 10.59 2.87 -12.89
CA ASP A 162 11.36 4.07 -13.27
C ASP A 162 11.55 4.97 -12.02
N PRO A 163 12.61 4.76 -11.24
CA PRO A 163 12.87 5.54 -10.03
C PRO A 163 12.97 7.06 -10.30
N ALA A 164 13.43 7.47 -11.48
CA ALA A 164 13.55 8.88 -11.81
C ALA A 164 12.18 9.57 -11.81
N ARG A 165 11.16 8.92 -12.35
CA ARG A 165 9.77 9.42 -12.34
C ARG A 165 9.15 9.40 -10.95
N SER A 166 9.52 8.43 -10.11
CA SER A 166 9.08 8.43 -8.71
C SER A 166 9.51 9.71 -7.98
N PHE A 167 10.75 10.16 -8.17
CA PHE A 167 11.22 11.44 -7.62
C PHE A 167 10.41 12.63 -8.13
N GLU A 168 10.02 12.63 -9.42
CA GLU A 168 9.19 13.70 -10.00
C GLU A 168 7.78 13.77 -9.38
N VAL A 169 7.24 12.63 -8.95
CA VAL A 169 5.93 12.59 -8.25
C VAL A 169 6.05 13.09 -6.81
N ILE A 170 7.14 12.77 -6.12
CA ILE A 170 7.36 13.15 -4.71
C ILE A 170 7.64 14.65 -4.56
N ASP A 171 8.41 15.24 -5.45
CA ASP A 171 8.92 16.61 -5.32
C ASP A 171 7.84 17.69 -5.11
N PRO A 172 6.76 17.76 -5.91
CA PRO A 172 5.70 18.74 -5.69
C PRO A 172 5.01 18.61 -4.32
N GLY A 173 4.88 17.37 -3.83
CA GLY A 173 4.28 17.07 -2.54
C GLY A 173 5.09 17.63 -1.36
N ILE A 174 6.44 17.59 -1.44
CA ILE A 174 7.31 18.20 -0.42
C ILE A 174 7.07 19.71 -0.35
N SER A 175 6.98 20.39 -1.50
CA SER A 175 6.69 21.82 -1.54
C SER A 175 5.34 22.13 -0.88
N HIS A 176 4.31 21.33 -1.16
CA HIS A 176 3.00 21.50 -0.56
C HIS A 176 2.99 21.21 0.95
N ILE A 177 3.72 20.18 1.42
CA ILE A 177 3.92 19.93 2.86
C ILE A 177 4.57 21.13 3.53
N ASN A 178 5.55 21.76 2.93
CA ASN A 178 6.19 22.96 3.47
C ASN A 178 5.19 24.12 3.62
N GLU A 179 4.29 24.32 2.66
CA GLU A 179 3.23 25.33 2.78
C GLU A 179 2.28 25.01 3.95
N LEU A 180 1.87 23.74 4.11
CA LEU A 180 1.02 23.31 5.20
C LEU A 180 1.70 23.46 6.56
N LEU A 181 3.00 23.15 6.66
CA LEU A 181 3.79 23.35 7.87
C LEU A 181 3.90 24.83 8.25
N SER A 182 4.11 25.70 7.25
CA SER A 182 4.17 27.15 7.47
C SER A 182 2.82 27.69 7.96
N ALA A 183 1.71 27.23 7.37
CA ALA A 183 0.37 27.59 7.82
C ALA A 183 0.09 27.08 9.24
N ALA A 184 0.48 25.84 9.55
CA ALA A 184 0.33 25.25 10.87
C ALA A 184 1.15 25.98 11.93
N ALA A 185 2.35 26.46 11.58
CA ALA A 185 3.18 27.27 12.48
C ALA A 185 2.51 28.60 12.82
N LEU A 186 1.86 29.26 11.85
CA LEU A 186 1.11 30.50 12.06
C LEU A 186 -0.12 30.29 12.95
N LEU A 187 -0.81 29.15 12.84
CA LEU A 187 -1.98 28.80 13.63
C LEU A 187 -1.62 28.22 15.01
N SER A 188 -0.35 27.92 15.23
CA SER A 188 0.12 27.36 16.49
C SER A 188 -0.06 28.38 17.63
N GLY A 189 -0.62 27.92 18.73
CA GLY A 189 -0.98 28.78 19.86
C GLY A 189 -2.39 29.39 19.78
N PHE A 190 -3.09 29.29 18.64
CA PHE A 190 -4.50 29.68 18.50
C PHE A 190 -5.42 28.46 18.55
N GLU A 191 -5.29 27.58 17.58
CA GLU A 191 -6.17 26.40 17.44
C GLU A 191 -5.41 25.07 17.32
N MET A 192 -4.13 25.11 17.01
CA MET A 192 -3.30 23.93 16.77
C MET A 192 -2.05 23.92 17.66
N ASN A 193 -1.82 22.82 18.37
CA ASN A 193 -0.62 22.63 19.20
C ASN A 193 0.44 21.78 18.48
N MET A 194 0.68 22.07 17.20
CA MET A 194 1.73 21.37 16.42
C MET A 194 3.13 21.88 16.70
N PHE A 195 3.24 23.15 17.09
CA PHE A 195 4.52 23.79 17.41
C PHE A 195 4.50 24.26 18.85
N ARG A 196 5.62 24.08 19.55
CA ARG A 196 5.85 24.57 20.89
C ARG A 196 7.20 25.31 20.87
N ASP A 197 7.19 26.56 21.29
CA ASP A 197 8.39 27.41 21.31
C ASP A 197 9.13 27.48 19.94
N GLY A 198 8.36 27.39 18.85
CA GLY A 198 8.88 27.40 17.46
C GLY A 198 9.36 26.04 16.96
N GLU A 199 9.36 25.00 17.79
CA GLU A 199 9.74 23.64 17.42
C GLU A 199 8.51 22.78 17.15
N MET A 200 8.58 21.91 16.11
CA MET A 200 7.50 21.00 15.77
C MET A 200 7.35 19.88 16.80
N SER A 201 6.17 19.78 17.42
CA SER A 201 5.87 18.70 18.34
C SER A 201 5.59 17.39 17.61
N MET A 202 6.45 16.39 17.82
CA MET A 202 6.35 15.07 17.21
C MET A 202 5.42 14.11 17.95
N GLN A 203 4.95 14.49 19.15
CA GLN A 203 4.22 13.60 20.06
C GLN A 203 2.76 13.40 19.67
N ASN A 204 2.18 14.32 18.94
CA ASN A 204 0.81 14.21 18.48
C ASN A 204 0.82 13.64 17.07
N GLY A 205 0.54 12.35 16.88
CA GLY A 205 0.44 11.67 15.60
C GLY A 205 -0.68 12.24 14.70
N ASN A 206 -0.58 13.54 14.39
CA ASN A 206 -1.49 14.20 13.46
C ASN A 206 -1.21 13.75 12.01
N GLY A 207 -2.17 13.98 11.13
CA GLY A 207 -2.08 13.55 9.73
C GLY A 207 -0.85 14.09 9.00
N LEU A 208 -0.39 15.31 9.33
CA LEU A 208 0.78 15.93 8.68
C LEU A 208 2.09 15.23 9.07
N THR A 209 2.28 14.92 10.37
CA THR A 209 3.45 14.14 10.83
C THR A 209 3.48 12.74 10.19
N SER A 210 2.31 12.09 10.12
CA SER A 210 2.19 10.79 9.46
C SER A 210 2.57 10.87 7.97
N THR A 211 2.11 11.91 7.27
CA THR A 211 2.43 12.16 5.86
C THR A 211 3.93 12.38 5.67
N ILE A 212 4.58 13.20 6.49
CA ILE A 212 6.02 13.44 6.44
C ILE A 212 6.80 12.13 6.63
N ASN A 213 6.40 11.29 7.59
CA ASN A 213 7.02 9.99 7.82
C ASN A 213 6.91 9.08 6.58
N ARG A 214 5.77 9.07 5.90
CA ARG A 214 5.58 8.30 4.66
C ARG A 214 6.45 8.82 3.53
N TYR A 215 6.57 10.14 3.36
CA TYR A 215 7.53 10.73 2.41
C TYR A 215 8.97 10.32 2.73
N GLY A 216 9.34 10.28 4.01
CA GLY A 216 10.65 9.78 4.45
C GLY A 216 10.87 8.31 4.08
N GLN A 217 9.85 7.46 4.21
CA GLN A 217 9.91 6.05 3.83
C GLN A 217 10.07 5.85 2.31
N GLU A 218 9.34 6.62 1.50
CA GLU A 218 9.48 6.57 0.05
C GLU A 218 10.85 7.09 -0.41
N LEU A 219 11.36 8.16 0.20
CA LEU A 219 12.72 8.64 -0.06
C LEU A 219 13.77 7.60 0.36
N ALA A 220 13.54 6.85 1.44
CA ALA A 220 14.41 5.75 1.87
C ALA A 220 14.45 4.60 0.86
N LEU A 221 13.30 4.28 0.23
CA LEU A 221 13.24 3.30 -0.84
C LEU A 221 14.04 3.78 -2.07
N LEU A 222 13.82 5.02 -2.48
CA LEU A 222 14.47 5.63 -3.64
C LEU A 222 15.96 5.89 -3.45
N ALA A 223 16.41 6.09 -2.21
CA ALA A 223 17.82 6.27 -1.88
C ALA A 223 18.70 5.05 -2.25
N ARG A 224 18.09 3.87 -2.42
CA ARG A 224 18.78 2.68 -2.91
C ARG A 224 19.16 2.79 -4.39
N SER A 225 18.40 3.55 -5.16
CA SER A 225 18.66 3.81 -6.59
C SER A 225 19.46 5.09 -6.83
N ASP A 226 19.17 6.15 -6.07
CA ASP A 226 19.84 7.45 -6.16
C ASP A 226 19.82 8.14 -4.79
N PHE A 227 20.90 7.93 -4.04
CA PHE A 227 21.06 8.51 -2.69
C PHE A 227 21.16 10.02 -2.71
N GLU A 228 21.90 10.59 -3.66
CA GLU A 228 22.14 12.05 -3.71
C GLU A 228 20.84 12.80 -3.98
N ARG A 229 20.03 12.28 -4.88
CA ARG A 229 18.72 12.87 -5.20
C ARG A 229 17.73 12.74 -4.04
N ALA A 230 17.69 11.59 -3.37
CA ALA A 230 16.86 11.37 -2.19
C ALA A 230 17.26 12.32 -1.03
N GLU A 231 18.57 12.50 -0.79
CA GLU A 231 19.11 13.41 0.21
C GLU A 231 18.78 14.88 -0.14
N THR A 232 18.94 15.23 -1.40
CA THR A 232 18.59 16.58 -1.89
C THR A 232 17.11 16.90 -1.63
N LEU A 233 16.19 15.97 -1.93
CA LEU A 233 14.77 16.15 -1.67
C LEU A 233 14.46 16.19 -0.16
N ALA A 234 15.10 15.35 0.65
CA ALA A 234 14.97 15.42 2.11
C ALA A 234 15.45 16.79 2.66
N GLY A 235 16.48 17.37 2.04
CA GLY A 235 16.99 18.72 2.36
C GLY A 235 16.00 19.84 2.03
N ARG A 236 15.03 19.64 1.15
CA ARG A 236 14.03 20.64 0.75
C ARG A 236 12.91 20.86 1.76
N PHE A 237 12.76 20.00 2.76
CA PHE A 237 11.85 20.28 3.86
C PHE A 237 12.29 21.53 4.62
N GLN A 238 11.36 22.45 4.86
CA GLN A 238 11.66 23.76 5.42
C GLN A 238 12.08 23.71 6.89
N PHE A 239 11.43 22.86 7.69
CA PHE A 239 11.70 22.74 9.13
C PHE A 239 12.83 21.74 9.41
N ALA A 240 13.65 22.05 10.41
CA ALA A 240 14.80 21.22 10.78
C ALA A 240 14.38 19.81 11.20
N GLU A 241 13.30 19.71 11.97
CA GLU A 241 12.75 18.45 12.49
C GLU A 241 12.32 17.54 11.35
N THR A 242 11.63 18.07 10.34
CA THR A 242 11.18 17.29 9.18
C THR A 242 12.37 16.83 8.33
N ARG A 243 13.42 17.63 8.18
CA ARG A 243 14.67 17.22 7.52
C ARG A 243 15.35 16.08 8.28
N ILE A 244 15.44 16.20 9.60
CA ILE A 244 16.04 15.16 10.45
C ILE A 244 15.25 13.86 10.33
N MET A 245 13.90 13.91 10.44
CA MET A 245 13.05 12.75 10.31
C MET A 245 13.25 12.02 8.98
N THR A 246 13.18 12.75 7.88
CA THR A 246 13.30 12.16 6.54
C THR A 246 14.70 11.59 6.29
N ARG A 247 15.75 12.28 6.74
CA ARG A 247 17.12 11.76 6.68
C ARG A 247 17.33 10.53 7.55
N MET A 248 16.76 10.50 8.75
CA MET A 248 16.78 9.30 9.59
C MET A 248 16.07 8.14 8.91
N ALA A 249 14.93 8.36 8.27
CA ALA A 249 14.23 7.34 7.52
C ALA A 249 15.09 6.78 6.38
N ILE A 250 15.79 7.64 5.62
CA ILE A 250 16.72 7.24 4.56
C ILE A 250 17.84 6.35 5.13
N VAL A 251 18.50 6.79 6.21
CA VAL A 251 19.58 6.02 6.83
C VAL A 251 19.08 4.67 7.34
N GLN A 252 17.94 4.64 8.03
CA GLN A 252 17.32 3.41 8.53
C GLN A 252 16.94 2.44 7.38
N GLY A 253 16.39 2.98 6.29
CA GLY A 253 16.04 2.18 5.11
C GLY A 253 17.26 1.57 4.42
N LEU A 254 18.38 2.29 4.36
CA LEU A 254 19.65 1.81 3.78
C LEU A 254 20.33 0.76 4.67
N LEU A 255 20.29 0.95 5.99
CA LEU A 255 20.89 0.01 6.95
C LEU A 255 20.02 -1.24 7.18
N GLY A 256 18.82 -1.31 6.61
CA GLY A 256 17.88 -2.40 6.83
C GLY A 256 17.31 -2.45 8.26
N THR A 257 17.55 -1.43 9.07
CA THR A 257 17.00 -1.31 10.42
C THR A 257 15.59 -0.74 10.33
N ARG A 258 14.61 -1.56 10.65
CA ARG A 258 13.22 -1.11 10.75
C ARG A 258 13.09 -0.27 12.03
N PRO A 259 12.56 0.98 11.98
CA PRO A 259 12.25 1.68 13.21
C PRO A 259 11.26 0.83 14.01
N ALA A 260 11.49 0.68 15.31
CA ALA A 260 10.51 0.11 16.22
C ALA A 260 9.30 1.06 16.26
N GLY A 261 8.37 0.87 15.33
CA GLY A 261 7.15 1.65 15.24
C GLY A 261 6.19 1.29 16.35
N PRO A 262 5.35 2.22 16.83
CA PRO A 262 4.27 1.89 17.72
C PRO A 262 3.35 0.88 17.04
N THR A 263 3.25 -0.29 17.65
CA THR A 263 2.32 -1.35 17.30
C THR A 263 0.90 -0.80 17.35
N ARG A 264 0.31 -0.47 16.19
CA ARG A 264 -1.12 -0.65 15.86
C ARG A 264 -1.56 0.17 14.63
N ASN A 265 -2.23 -0.52 13.71
CA ASN A 265 -2.98 -0.03 12.56
C ASN A 265 -2.17 0.36 11.30
N ASN A 266 -1.42 -0.58 10.73
CA ASN A 266 -0.87 -0.42 9.39
C ASN A 266 -1.20 -1.64 8.50
N ALA A 267 -2.46 -1.73 8.07
CA ALA A 267 -2.85 -2.63 6.98
C ALA A 267 -2.08 -2.33 5.66
N PHE A 268 -1.50 -1.12 5.55
CA PHE A 268 -0.72 -0.67 4.39
C PHE A 268 0.73 -1.18 4.38
N ILE A 269 1.37 -1.35 5.55
CA ILE A 269 2.75 -1.88 5.64
C ILE A 269 2.79 -3.36 5.25
N SER A 270 1.70 -4.09 5.47
CA SER A 270 1.56 -5.49 5.06
C SER A 270 1.66 -5.70 3.55
N MET A 271 1.23 -4.72 2.71
CA MET A 271 1.39 -4.83 1.26
C MET A 271 2.84 -4.61 0.80
N GLY A 272 3.57 -3.68 1.41
CA GLY A 272 4.99 -3.44 1.06
C GLY A 272 5.91 -4.62 1.42
N ASP A 273 5.67 -5.29 2.54
CA ASP A 273 6.48 -6.44 2.97
C ASP A 273 6.25 -7.70 2.13
N ALA A 274 5.07 -7.88 1.57
CA ALA A 274 4.79 -8.99 0.65
C ALA A 274 5.61 -8.86 -0.66
N PHE A 275 5.88 -7.62 -1.10
CA PHE A 275 6.67 -7.38 -2.31
C PHE A 275 8.19 -7.55 -2.12
N ILE A 276 8.71 -7.31 -0.90
CA ILE A 276 10.16 -7.38 -0.64
C ILE A 276 10.63 -8.82 -0.37
N ARG A 277 9.75 -9.72 0.08
CA ARG A 277 10.10 -11.12 0.40
C ARG A 277 10.04 -12.09 -0.78
N GLN A 278 9.57 -11.67 -1.96
CA GLN A 278 9.50 -12.52 -3.15
C GLN A 278 10.62 -12.29 -4.18
N ASN A 279 11.70 -11.58 -3.80
CA ASN A 279 12.90 -11.47 -4.64
C ASN A 279 14.12 -11.98 -3.90
#